data_b7e23d3f9b656d05a4c8337ff3853e88
#
_entry.id   b7e23d3f9b656d05a4c8337ff3853e88
#
_cell.length_a   1.000
_cell.length_b   1.000
_cell.length_c   1.000
_cell.angle_alpha   90.00
_cell.angle_beta   90.00
_cell.angle_gamma   90.00
#
_symmetry.space_group_name_H-M   'P 1'
#
loop_
_entity.id
_entity.type
_entity.pdbx_description
1 polymer ?
#
loop_
_entity_poly.entity_id
_entity_poly.type
_entity_poly.pdbx_seq_one_letter_code
_entity_poly.pdbx_strand_id
1 'polypeptide(L)'
;MRAGAQRLEFIEKYLDDVFGVDLHAKRVASLACGVLGVMTSASLAVSVIGQALAQARGKAAKHAVKQVDRLLSNQGIDVWTMFPLWIEELAGERRKLVIAMDWTDFDADDQTTLVFSLISSHGRATPLLWFSVFKAELEGKRNDIEDMCLVRLKEALPADVRATILADRGFGDAKLFGFLGKLGFDYVVRFRGGVFVTTADGEMRHAEDFVGVNGRARKLVNAEISKGNRQRVGAVVCVKAKGMKEAWHLAASDAQATARAIINLYSRRWTIEPGGISTSDESGSCDRTPAS
;
A
#
# COMPACT_ATOMS: atom_id res chain seq x y z
N MET A 1 -27.03 6.17 24.86
CA MET A 1 -27.43 4.77 24.54
C MET A 1 -28.10 4.62 23.18
N ARG A 2 -29.16 5.40 22.82
CA ARG A 2 -29.81 5.28 21.48
C ARG A 2 -28.86 5.49 20.29
N ALA A 3 -27.98 6.49 20.34
CA ALA A 3 -27.03 6.78 19.26
C ALA A 3 -25.99 5.64 19.03
N GLY A 4 -25.53 4.99 20.09
CA GLY A 4 -24.61 3.85 19.96
C GLY A 4 -25.30 2.60 19.37
N ALA A 5 -26.56 2.36 19.69
CA ALA A 5 -27.33 1.27 19.12
C ALA A 5 -27.60 1.48 17.63
N GLN A 6 -27.98 2.69 17.22
CA GLN A 6 -28.19 3.04 15.80
C GLN A 6 -26.92 2.94 14.98
N ARG A 7 -25.76 3.36 15.53
CA ARG A 7 -24.47 3.20 14.85
C ARG A 7 -24.11 1.73 14.68
N LEU A 8 -24.33 0.91 15.71
CA LEU A 8 -24.07 -0.52 15.63
C LEU A 8 -24.91 -1.20 14.55
N GLU A 9 -26.21 -0.91 14.51
CA GLU A 9 -27.14 -1.44 13.50
C GLU A 9 -26.71 -1.06 12.08
N PHE A 10 -26.29 0.20 11.88
CA PHE A 10 -25.78 0.65 10.58
C PHE A 10 -24.48 -0.08 10.19
N ILE A 11 -23.52 -0.24 11.13
CA ILE A 11 -22.28 -0.96 10.88
C ILE A 11 -22.56 -2.44 10.60
N GLU A 12 -23.45 -3.05 11.37
CA GLU A 12 -23.81 -4.47 11.20
C GLU A 12 -24.45 -4.71 9.83
N LYS A 13 -25.38 -3.85 9.43
CA LYS A 13 -25.98 -3.92 8.11
C LYS A 13 -24.95 -3.76 7.00
N TYR A 14 -24.09 -2.75 7.06
CA TYR A 14 -23.03 -2.55 6.07
C TYR A 14 -22.10 -3.76 5.95
N LEU A 15 -21.68 -4.33 7.08
CA LEU A 15 -20.81 -5.49 7.08
C LEU A 15 -21.54 -6.77 6.61
N ASP A 16 -22.85 -6.87 6.84
CA ASP A 16 -23.66 -7.96 6.31
C ASP A 16 -23.84 -7.83 4.80
N ASP A 17 -24.08 -6.62 4.30
CA ASP A 17 -24.17 -6.32 2.86
C ASP A 17 -22.85 -6.70 2.14
N VAL A 18 -21.68 -6.47 2.76
CA VAL A 18 -20.36 -6.76 2.16
C VAL A 18 -19.95 -8.23 2.36
N PHE A 19 -20.11 -8.79 3.56
CA PHE A 19 -19.51 -10.07 3.95
C PHE A 19 -20.53 -11.16 4.31
N GLY A 20 -21.82 -10.85 4.34
CA GLY A 20 -22.87 -11.77 4.81
C GLY A 20 -23.03 -13.03 3.97
N VAL A 21 -22.51 -13.04 2.72
CA VAL A 21 -22.49 -14.24 1.88
C VAL A 21 -21.52 -15.29 2.42
N ASP A 22 -20.33 -14.84 2.92
CA ASP A 22 -19.26 -15.73 3.36
C ASP A 22 -19.14 -15.82 4.88
N LEU A 23 -19.64 -14.82 5.61
CA LEU A 23 -19.60 -14.78 7.06
C LEU A 23 -20.97 -15.07 7.69
N HIS A 24 -21.01 -16.03 8.59
CA HIS A 24 -22.19 -16.28 9.41
C HIS A 24 -22.58 -15.03 10.22
N ALA A 25 -23.87 -14.70 10.32
CA ALA A 25 -24.41 -13.49 10.99
C ALA A 25 -23.84 -13.20 12.39
N LYS A 26 -23.55 -14.23 13.21
CA LYS A 26 -22.90 -14.04 14.51
C LYS A 26 -21.47 -13.47 14.41
N ARG A 27 -20.74 -13.77 13.33
CA ARG A 27 -19.41 -13.24 13.09
C ARG A 27 -19.49 -11.81 12.59
N VAL A 28 -20.46 -11.52 11.70
CA VAL A 28 -20.77 -10.15 11.24
C VAL A 28 -21.10 -9.26 12.44
N ALA A 29 -22.00 -9.69 13.32
CA ALA A 29 -22.36 -8.96 14.53
C ALA A 29 -21.16 -8.76 15.48
N SER A 30 -20.27 -9.76 15.60
CA SER A 30 -19.05 -9.63 16.39
C SER A 30 -18.07 -8.61 15.78
N LEU A 31 -17.88 -8.66 14.45
CA LEU A 31 -17.05 -7.72 13.72
C LEU A 31 -17.59 -6.29 13.84
N ALA A 32 -18.91 -6.10 13.71
CA ALA A 32 -19.57 -4.80 13.88
C ALA A 32 -19.32 -4.20 15.27
N CYS A 33 -19.33 -5.05 16.32
CA CYS A 33 -18.97 -4.62 17.67
C CYS A 33 -17.52 -4.14 17.76
N GLY A 34 -16.57 -4.87 17.13
CA GLY A 34 -15.16 -4.47 17.08
C GLY A 34 -14.98 -3.13 16.36
N VAL A 35 -15.60 -2.98 15.18
CA VAL A 35 -15.58 -1.74 14.39
C VAL A 35 -16.15 -0.56 15.20
N LEU A 36 -17.31 -0.73 15.86
CA LEU A 36 -17.87 0.32 16.71
C LEU A 36 -16.92 0.74 17.83
N GLY A 37 -16.25 -0.24 18.46
CA GLY A 37 -15.28 0.02 19.52
C GLY A 37 -14.08 0.83 19.00
N VAL A 38 -13.49 0.46 17.85
CA VAL A 38 -12.38 1.18 17.22
C VAL A 38 -12.81 2.60 16.82
N MET A 39 -13.95 2.75 16.14
CA MET A 39 -14.46 4.06 15.73
C MET A 39 -14.74 5.00 16.91
N THR A 40 -15.12 4.44 18.06
CA THR A 40 -15.43 5.23 19.26
C THR A 40 -14.17 5.62 20.03
N SER A 41 -13.16 4.74 20.07
CA SER A 41 -11.93 4.94 20.85
C SER A 41 -10.80 5.60 20.05
N ALA A 42 -10.82 5.50 18.72
CA ALA A 42 -9.69 5.82 17.85
C ALA A 42 -8.38 5.13 18.30
N SER A 43 -8.48 3.91 18.85
CA SER A 43 -7.37 3.14 19.40
C SER A 43 -7.41 1.71 18.86
N LEU A 44 -6.25 1.06 18.79
CA LEU A 44 -6.10 -0.37 18.44
C LEU A 44 -5.81 -1.25 19.66
N ALA A 45 -5.72 -0.67 20.87
CA ALA A 45 -5.53 -1.44 22.10
C ALA A 45 -6.82 -2.17 22.51
N VAL A 46 -6.79 -3.49 22.61
CA VAL A 46 -7.95 -4.37 22.88
C VAL A 46 -8.77 -3.91 24.08
N SER A 47 -8.09 -3.53 25.18
CA SER A 47 -8.74 -3.04 26.39
C SER A 47 -9.49 -1.72 26.17
N VAL A 48 -8.91 -0.79 25.41
CA VAL A 48 -9.49 0.52 25.09
C VAL A 48 -10.68 0.36 24.16
N ILE A 49 -10.54 -0.46 23.09
CA ILE A 49 -11.63 -0.82 22.19
C ILE A 49 -12.81 -1.40 22.96
N GLY A 50 -12.52 -2.36 23.86
CA GLY A 50 -13.54 -3.02 24.68
C GLY A 50 -14.25 -2.06 25.64
N GLN A 51 -13.53 -1.14 26.28
CA GLN A 51 -14.11 -0.11 27.15
C GLN A 51 -15.03 0.85 26.35
N ALA A 52 -14.58 1.32 25.19
CA ALA A 52 -15.37 2.17 24.31
C ALA A 52 -16.65 1.47 23.81
N LEU A 53 -16.54 0.19 23.44
CA LEU A 53 -17.67 -0.65 23.06
C LEU A 53 -18.67 -0.79 24.23
N ALA A 54 -18.18 -1.02 25.45
CA ALA A 54 -19.01 -1.11 26.64
C ALA A 54 -19.80 0.18 26.90
N GLN A 55 -19.12 1.32 26.82
CA GLN A 55 -19.74 2.63 26.95
C GLN A 55 -20.80 2.87 25.88
N ALA A 56 -20.48 2.61 24.61
CA ALA A 56 -21.41 2.79 23.50
C ALA A 56 -22.68 1.94 23.61
N ARG A 57 -22.58 0.74 24.24
CA ARG A 57 -23.69 -0.21 24.38
C ARG A 57 -24.33 -0.23 25.77
N GLY A 58 -23.82 0.53 26.72
CA GLY A 58 -24.29 0.50 28.12
C GLY A 58 -24.07 -0.88 28.80
N LYS A 59 -22.95 -1.58 28.50
CA LYS A 59 -22.63 -2.91 29.01
C LYS A 59 -21.40 -2.86 29.93
N ALA A 60 -21.17 -3.94 30.70
CA ALA A 60 -19.99 -4.04 31.55
C ALA A 60 -18.70 -4.17 30.73
N ALA A 61 -17.68 -3.36 31.05
CA ALA A 61 -16.40 -3.28 30.34
C ALA A 61 -15.71 -4.65 30.24
N LYS A 62 -15.70 -5.46 31.33
CA LYS A 62 -15.09 -6.79 31.37
C LYS A 62 -15.62 -7.72 30.25
N HIS A 63 -16.92 -7.68 29.97
CA HIS A 63 -17.50 -8.53 28.93
C HIS A 63 -17.21 -8.02 27.53
N ALA A 64 -17.20 -6.70 27.33
CA ALA A 64 -16.88 -6.10 26.05
C ALA A 64 -15.40 -6.29 25.67
N VAL A 65 -14.46 -6.17 26.61
CA VAL A 65 -13.03 -6.47 26.38
C VAL A 65 -12.85 -7.93 25.94
N LYS A 66 -13.47 -8.88 26.66
CA LYS A 66 -13.43 -10.29 26.27
C LYS A 66 -14.09 -10.55 24.91
N GLN A 67 -15.11 -9.77 24.53
CA GLN A 67 -15.73 -9.89 23.21
C GLN A 67 -14.77 -9.47 22.09
N VAL A 68 -14.03 -8.38 22.27
CA VAL A 68 -13.01 -7.92 21.31
C VAL A 68 -11.86 -8.93 21.23
N ASP A 69 -11.37 -9.41 22.36
CA ASP A 69 -10.32 -10.43 22.42
C ASP A 69 -10.72 -11.72 21.67
N ARG A 70 -11.95 -12.22 21.89
CA ARG A 70 -12.48 -13.37 21.15
C ARG A 70 -12.70 -13.12 19.67
N LEU A 71 -13.01 -11.88 19.27
CA LEU A 71 -13.11 -11.51 17.85
C LEU A 71 -11.75 -11.67 17.16
N LEU A 72 -10.70 -11.13 17.77
CA LEU A 72 -9.36 -11.14 17.20
C LEU A 72 -8.72 -12.56 17.18
N SER A 73 -9.10 -13.43 18.11
CA SER A 73 -8.66 -14.82 18.15
C SER A 73 -9.59 -15.79 17.39
N ASN A 74 -10.59 -15.29 16.67
CA ASN A 74 -11.58 -16.12 15.99
C ASN A 74 -11.06 -16.67 14.66
N GLN A 75 -10.54 -17.88 14.65
CA GLN A 75 -10.07 -18.56 13.43
C GLN A 75 -11.16 -18.78 12.35
N GLY A 76 -12.44 -18.60 12.71
CA GLY A 76 -13.53 -18.66 11.72
C GLY A 76 -13.70 -17.39 10.90
N ILE A 77 -12.91 -16.34 11.17
CA ILE A 77 -12.81 -15.13 10.32
C ILE A 77 -11.44 -15.18 9.65
N ASP A 78 -11.41 -15.74 8.46
CA ASP A 78 -10.20 -15.79 7.64
C ASP A 78 -10.16 -14.55 6.74
N VAL A 79 -9.32 -13.59 7.12
CA VAL A 79 -9.15 -12.31 6.39
C VAL A 79 -8.69 -12.56 4.95
N TRP A 80 -7.87 -13.61 4.72
CA TRP A 80 -7.35 -13.92 3.40
C TRP A 80 -8.47 -14.28 2.40
N THR A 81 -9.48 -14.99 2.85
CA THR A 81 -10.64 -15.35 2.02
C THR A 81 -11.59 -14.18 1.79
N MET A 82 -11.58 -13.17 2.67
CA MET A 82 -12.47 -12.00 2.59
C MET A 82 -11.95 -10.90 1.65
N PHE A 83 -10.69 -10.93 1.23
CA PHE A 83 -10.12 -9.87 0.37
C PHE A 83 -10.89 -9.64 -0.94
N PRO A 84 -11.43 -10.64 -1.67
CA PRO A 84 -12.19 -10.38 -2.88
C PRO A 84 -13.40 -9.48 -2.65
N LEU A 85 -14.21 -9.78 -1.64
CA LEU A 85 -15.40 -8.97 -1.29
C LEU A 85 -15.00 -7.55 -0.85
N TRP A 86 -13.93 -7.44 -0.04
CA TRP A 86 -13.42 -6.15 0.40
C TRP A 86 -12.87 -5.31 -0.76
N ILE A 87 -12.15 -5.92 -1.68
CA ILE A 87 -11.57 -5.24 -2.84
C ILE A 87 -12.67 -4.83 -3.82
N GLU A 88 -13.68 -5.65 -4.03
CA GLU A 88 -14.85 -5.34 -4.85
C GLU A 88 -15.61 -4.13 -4.29
N GLU A 89 -15.89 -4.12 -2.98
CA GLU A 89 -16.52 -2.99 -2.28
C GLU A 89 -15.70 -1.70 -2.45
N LEU A 90 -14.37 -1.77 -2.22
CA LEU A 90 -13.51 -0.61 -2.35
C LEU A 90 -13.28 -0.18 -3.80
N ALA A 91 -13.31 -1.08 -4.75
CA ALA A 91 -13.21 -0.74 -6.17
C ALA A 91 -14.46 0.00 -6.65
N GLY A 92 -15.65 -0.44 -6.20
CA GLY A 92 -16.91 0.11 -6.65
C GLY A 92 -17.01 0.09 -8.18
N GLU A 93 -17.46 1.19 -8.77
CA GLU A 93 -17.59 1.31 -10.23
C GLU A 93 -16.27 1.62 -10.97
N ARG A 94 -15.15 1.73 -10.26
CA ARG A 94 -13.87 2.11 -10.87
C ARG A 94 -13.31 0.96 -11.70
N ARG A 95 -12.91 1.26 -12.94
CA ARG A 95 -12.27 0.31 -13.86
C ARG A 95 -10.74 0.45 -13.92
N LYS A 96 -10.20 1.48 -13.24
CA LYS A 96 -8.75 1.70 -13.13
C LYS A 96 -8.41 2.03 -11.68
N LEU A 97 -7.55 1.23 -11.08
CA LEU A 97 -7.05 1.43 -9.75
C LEU A 97 -5.55 1.74 -9.76
N VAL A 98 -5.13 2.60 -8.86
CA VAL A 98 -3.71 2.84 -8.55
C VAL A 98 -3.47 2.29 -7.16
N ILE A 99 -2.56 1.35 -7.05
CA ILE A 99 -2.30 0.59 -5.84
C ILE A 99 -0.83 0.77 -5.46
N ALA A 100 -0.57 1.27 -4.26
CA ALA A 100 0.78 1.31 -3.72
C ALA A 100 1.07 0.01 -2.97
N MET A 101 2.26 -0.53 -3.20
CA MET A 101 2.81 -1.70 -2.54
C MET A 101 3.96 -1.24 -1.64
N ASP A 102 3.89 -1.57 -0.34
CA ASP A 102 4.89 -1.13 0.62
C ASP A 102 5.02 -2.10 1.80
N TRP A 103 6.24 -2.20 2.36
CA TRP A 103 6.51 -2.91 3.60
C TRP A 103 6.50 -1.93 4.78
N THR A 104 5.78 -2.28 5.83
CA THR A 104 5.71 -1.50 7.07
C THR A 104 6.22 -2.35 8.23
N ASP A 105 7.23 -1.85 8.95
CA ASP A 105 7.83 -2.52 10.09
C ASP A 105 7.10 -2.15 11.39
N PHE A 106 6.88 -3.17 12.21
CA PHE A 106 6.37 -3.07 13.58
C PHE A 106 7.44 -3.62 14.53
N ASP A 107 8.45 -2.78 14.80
CA ASP A 107 9.66 -3.18 15.55
C ASP A 107 9.38 -3.69 16.96
N ALA A 108 8.34 -3.13 17.63
CA ALA A 108 7.95 -3.55 18.97
C ALA A 108 7.45 -5.00 19.04
N ASP A 109 6.90 -5.51 17.94
CA ASP A 109 6.28 -6.82 17.84
C ASP A 109 7.12 -7.81 17.01
N ASP A 110 8.31 -7.37 16.54
CA ASP A 110 9.18 -8.12 15.63
C ASP A 110 8.48 -8.60 14.36
N GLN A 111 7.52 -7.79 13.88
CA GLN A 111 6.72 -8.07 12.70
C GLN A 111 6.96 -7.06 11.60
N THR A 112 6.68 -7.48 10.38
CA THR A 112 6.58 -6.62 9.20
C THR A 112 5.36 -7.01 8.40
N THR A 113 4.76 -6.03 7.73
CA THR A 113 3.53 -6.22 6.96
C THR A 113 3.72 -5.67 5.55
N LEU A 114 3.49 -6.51 4.56
CA LEU A 114 3.31 -6.08 3.17
C LEU A 114 1.89 -5.59 3.00
N VAL A 115 1.73 -4.35 2.52
CA VAL A 115 0.42 -3.73 2.32
C VAL A 115 0.26 -3.28 0.89
N PHE A 116 -0.88 -3.61 0.30
CA PHE A 116 -1.35 -3.05 -0.98
C PHE A 116 -2.46 -2.06 -0.68
N SER A 117 -2.21 -0.79 -0.94
CA SER A 117 -3.13 0.30 -0.60
C SER A 117 -3.68 0.98 -1.84
N LEU A 118 -5.00 1.10 -1.92
CA LEU A 118 -5.67 1.90 -2.95
C LEU A 118 -5.36 3.38 -2.74
N ILE A 119 -4.80 4.01 -3.74
CA ILE A 119 -4.54 5.45 -3.74
C ILE A 119 -5.75 6.20 -4.30
N SER A 120 -6.46 6.90 -3.43
CA SER A 120 -7.60 7.73 -3.83
C SER A 120 -7.16 9.07 -4.42
N SER A 121 -8.09 9.74 -5.12
CA SER A 121 -7.89 11.11 -5.62
C SER A 121 -7.81 12.15 -4.48
N HIS A 122 -8.28 11.81 -3.28
CA HIS A 122 -8.34 12.68 -2.11
C HIS A 122 -7.10 12.59 -1.21
N GLY A 123 -6.00 11.98 -1.69
CA GLY A 123 -4.75 11.89 -0.94
C GLY A 123 -4.79 10.95 0.27
N ARG A 124 -5.71 9.97 0.28
CA ARG A 124 -5.77 8.92 1.30
C ARG A 124 -5.49 7.57 0.65
N ALA A 125 -4.77 6.73 1.38
CA ALA A 125 -4.56 5.34 1.01
C ALA A 125 -5.45 4.43 1.87
N THR A 126 -6.14 3.48 1.24
CA THR A 126 -6.98 2.51 1.93
C THR A 126 -6.41 1.12 1.67
N PRO A 127 -6.07 0.34 2.71
CA PRO A 127 -5.57 -1.02 2.53
C PRO A 127 -6.57 -1.89 1.78
N LEU A 128 -6.12 -2.52 0.69
CA LEU A 128 -6.88 -3.50 -0.09
C LEU A 128 -6.56 -4.91 0.35
N LEU A 129 -5.27 -5.19 0.51
CA LEU A 129 -4.73 -6.48 0.88
C LEU A 129 -3.48 -6.26 1.73
N TRP A 130 -3.27 -7.11 2.73
CA TRP A 130 -2.07 -7.08 3.55
C TRP A 130 -1.69 -8.48 4.02
N PHE A 131 -0.41 -8.66 4.33
CA PHE A 131 0.13 -9.91 4.86
C PHE A 131 1.23 -9.60 5.86
N SER A 132 1.04 -10.07 7.11
CA SER A 132 1.99 -9.86 8.20
C SER A 132 2.79 -11.13 8.47
N VAL A 133 4.09 -10.96 8.72
CA VAL A 133 5.00 -12.05 9.09
C VAL A 133 5.94 -11.59 10.19
N PHE A 134 6.51 -12.51 10.95
CA PHE A 134 7.66 -12.19 11.79
C PHE A 134 8.89 -11.91 10.92
N LYS A 135 9.72 -10.96 11.33
CA LYS A 135 10.91 -10.57 10.57
C LYS A 135 11.86 -11.75 10.31
N ALA A 136 11.97 -12.67 11.28
CA ALA A 136 12.75 -13.88 11.11
C ALA A 136 12.22 -14.81 9.99
N GLU A 137 10.92 -14.81 9.73
CA GLU A 137 10.31 -15.61 8.65
C GLU A 137 10.49 -15.00 7.27
N LEU A 138 10.81 -13.70 7.20
CA LEU A 138 10.99 -12.96 5.95
C LEU A 138 12.36 -13.23 5.31
N GLU A 139 13.37 -13.64 6.10
CA GLU A 139 14.72 -13.84 5.61
C GLU A 139 14.75 -14.88 4.48
N GLY A 140 15.26 -14.46 3.31
CA GLY A 140 15.33 -15.28 2.09
C GLY A 140 13.98 -15.57 1.40
N LYS A 141 12.84 -15.14 1.98
CA LYS A 141 11.49 -15.42 1.45
C LYS A 141 10.72 -14.17 1.01
N ARG A 142 11.35 -13.02 1.08
CA ARG A 142 10.68 -11.74 0.80
C ARG A 142 10.01 -11.74 -0.57
N ASN A 143 10.72 -12.13 -1.60
CA ASN A 143 10.18 -12.15 -2.96
C ASN A 143 9.04 -13.16 -3.12
N ASP A 144 9.14 -14.34 -2.47
CA ASP A 144 8.08 -15.35 -2.54
C ASP A 144 6.78 -14.86 -1.90
N ILE A 145 6.88 -14.08 -0.79
CA ILE A 145 5.73 -13.46 -0.12
C ILE A 145 5.15 -12.34 -1.00
N GLU A 146 6.00 -11.51 -1.60
CA GLU A 146 5.59 -10.47 -2.53
C GLU A 146 4.83 -11.06 -3.73
N ASP A 147 5.36 -12.12 -4.34
CA ASP A 147 4.76 -12.82 -5.46
C ASP A 147 3.43 -13.47 -5.06
N MET A 148 3.36 -14.14 -3.92
CA MET A 148 2.12 -14.74 -3.38
C MET A 148 1.03 -13.67 -3.19
N CYS A 149 1.36 -12.54 -2.60
CA CYS A 149 0.41 -11.45 -2.37
C CYS A 149 -0.04 -10.80 -3.68
N LEU A 150 0.86 -10.65 -4.67
CA LEU A 150 0.50 -10.14 -6.00
C LEU A 150 -0.45 -11.09 -6.75
N VAL A 151 -0.23 -12.40 -6.67
CA VAL A 151 -1.15 -13.40 -7.20
C VAL A 151 -2.52 -13.26 -6.55
N ARG A 152 -2.55 -13.21 -5.20
CA ARG A 152 -3.80 -13.05 -4.45
C ARG A 152 -4.53 -11.75 -4.79
N LEU A 153 -3.79 -10.65 -4.92
CA LEU A 153 -4.37 -9.37 -5.36
C LEU A 153 -5.00 -9.51 -6.75
N LYS A 154 -4.31 -10.19 -7.69
CA LYS A 154 -4.85 -10.42 -9.03
C LYS A 154 -6.13 -11.25 -9.03
N GLU A 155 -6.17 -12.30 -8.23
CA GLU A 155 -7.35 -13.16 -8.07
C GLU A 155 -8.53 -12.42 -7.45
N ALA A 156 -8.25 -11.50 -6.51
CA ALA A 156 -9.26 -10.75 -5.78
C ALA A 156 -9.81 -9.52 -6.54
N LEU A 157 -9.12 -9.07 -7.58
CA LEU A 157 -9.58 -7.93 -8.40
C LEU A 157 -10.69 -8.37 -9.35
N PRO A 158 -11.78 -7.57 -9.51
CA PRO A 158 -12.77 -7.80 -10.55
C PRO A 158 -12.12 -7.89 -11.94
N ALA A 159 -12.64 -8.77 -12.80
CA ALA A 159 -12.02 -9.12 -14.09
C ALA A 159 -11.86 -7.92 -15.04
N ASP A 160 -12.73 -6.94 -14.96
CA ASP A 160 -12.75 -5.73 -15.79
C ASP A 160 -11.94 -4.56 -15.18
N VAL A 161 -11.33 -4.75 -14.01
CA VAL A 161 -10.51 -3.74 -13.34
C VAL A 161 -9.04 -3.87 -13.75
N ARG A 162 -8.48 -2.78 -14.26
CA ARG A 162 -7.05 -2.63 -14.51
C ARG A 162 -6.37 -1.96 -13.32
N ALA A 163 -5.31 -2.58 -12.80
CA ALA A 163 -4.56 -2.02 -11.68
C ALA A 163 -3.15 -1.62 -12.11
N THR A 164 -2.71 -0.46 -11.61
CA THR A 164 -1.33 0.01 -11.74
C THR A 164 -0.65 -0.07 -10.38
N ILE A 165 0.41 -0.86 -10.27
CA ILE A 165 1.20 -1.03 -9.05
C ILE A 165 2.26 0.06 -8.96
N LEU A 166 2.31 0.77 -7.84
CA LEU A 166 3.38 1.70 -7.48
C LEU A 166 4.21 1.09 -6.36
N ALA A 167 5.52 1.02 -6.54
CA ALA A 167 6.42 0.51 -5.51
C ALA A 167 7.73 1.29 -5.46
N ASP A 168 8.38 1.30 -4.30
CA ASP A 168 9.62 2.01 -4.09
C ASP A 168 10.84 1.23 -4.57
N ARG A 169 12.04 1.80 -4.34
CA ARG A 169 13.31 1.20 -4.77
C ARG A 169 13.67 -0.12 -4.06
N GLY A 170 13.00 -0.43 -2.96
CA GLY A 170 13.15 -1.71 -2.26
C GLY A 170 12.64 -2.89 -3.06
N PHE A 171 11.67 -2.62 -3.93
CA PHE A 171 11.05 -3.58 -4.86
C PHE A 171 11.65 -3.56 -6.27
N GLY A 172 12.65 -2.71 -6.53
CA GLY A 172 13.21 -2.46 -7.86
C GLY A 172 14.05 -3.61 -8.42
N ASP A 173 13.53 -4.83 -8.43
CA ASP A 173 14.14 -6.01 -9.05
C ASP A 173 13.56 -6.26 -10.45
N ALA A 174 14.45 -6.60 -11.40
CA ALA A 174 14.08 -6.93 -12.77
C ALA A 174 13.08 -8.11 -12.85
N LYS A 175 13.15 -9.07 -11.93
CA LYS A 175 12.21 -10.20 -11.86
C LYS A 175 10.79 -9.73 -11.58
N LEU A 176 10.63 -8.76 -10.65
CA LEU A 176 9.33 -8.20 -10.31
C LEU A 176 8.65 -7.55 -11.52
N PHE A 177 9.40 -6.81 -12.36
CA PHE A 177 8.80 -6.18 -13.55
C PHE A 177 8.23 -7.22 -14.52
N GLY A 178 8.97 -8.32 -14.74
CA GLY A 178 8.49 -9.43 -15.54
C GLY A 178 7.27 -10.13 -14.94
N PHE A 179 7.25 -10.29 -13.62
CA PHE A 179 6.15 -10.92 -12.89
C PHE A 179 4.87 -10.08 -12.93
N LEU A 180 4.97 -8.77 -12.67
CA LEU A 180 3.84 -7.85 -12.81
C LEU A 180 3.24 -7.88 -14.22
N GLY A 181 4.09 -7.90 -15.24
CA GLY A 181 3.64 -8.02 -16.63
C GLY A 181 2.91 -9.34 -16.92
N LYS A 182 3.40 -10.47 -16.38
CA LYS A 182 2.74 -11.79 -16.52
C LYS A 182 1.37 -11.82 -15.86
N LEU A 183 1.21 -11.14 -14.71
CA LEU A 183 -0.07 -11.00 -14.02
C LEU A 183 -1.02 -10.00 -14.70
N GLY A 184 -0.54 -9.24 -15.71
CA GLY A 184 -1.31 -8.23 -16.40
C GLY A 184 -1.52 -6.94 -15.60
N PHE A 185 -0.62 -6.65 -14.67
CA PHE A 185 -0.58 -5.36 -13.98
C PHE A 185 0.17 -4.32 -14.81
N ASP A 186 -0.36 -3.10 -14.84
CA ASP A 186 0.45 -1.93 -15.13
C ASP A 186 1.31 -1.60 -13.91
N TYR A 187 2.44 -0.92 -14.09
CA TYR A 187 3.30 -0.56 -12.97
C TYR A 187 4.12 0.71 -13.21
N VAL A 188 4.47 1.38 -12.12
CA VAL A 188 5.56 2.35 -12.03
C VAL A 188 6.35 2.04 -10.76
N VAL A 189 7.55 1.51 -10.91
CA VAL A 189 8.41 1.08 -9.80
C VAL A 189 9.72 1.86 -9.83
N ARG A 190 10.11 2.43 -8.70
CA ARG A 190 11.44 3.04 -8.54
C ARG A 190 12.49 1.95 -8.37
N PHE A 191 13.66 2.14 -8.98
CA PHE A 191 14.79 1.24 -8.82
C PHE A 191 16.10 2.03 -8.55
N ARG A 192 17.18 1.34 -8.24
CA ARG A 192 18.45 1.96 -7.82
C ARG A 192 19.23 2.49 -9.03
N GLY A 193 19.89 3.64 -8.89
CA GLY A 193 20.66 4.29 -9.94
C GLY A 193 21.81 3.46 -10.52
N GLY A 194 22.46 2.63 -9.69
CA GLY A 194 23.52 1.73 -10.12
C GLY A 194 23.08 0.50 -10.94
N VAL A 195 21.79 0.35 -11.23
CA VAL A 195 21.30 -0.73 -12.11
C VAL A 195 21.54 -0.36 -13.57
N PHE A 196 22.04 -1.30 -14.37
CA PHE A 196 22.22 -1.09 -15.79
C PHE A 196 20.91 -0.97 -16.54
N VAL A 197 20.86 -0.03 -17.46
CA VAL A 197 19.76 0.19 -18.41
C VAL A 197 20.34 0.12 -19.81
N THR A 198 19.72 -0.69 -20.65
CA THR A 198 20.05 -0.77 -22.09
C THR A 198 18.91 -0.10 -22.86
N THR A 199 19.25 0.91 -23.67
CA THR A 199 18.29 1.61 -24.51
C THR A 199 17.92 0.78 -25.76
N ALA A 200 16.87 1.17 -26.47
CA ALA A 200 16.42 0.44 -27.66
C ALA A 200 17.47 0.41 -28.81
N ASP A 201 18.38 1.38 -28.86
CA ASP A 201 19.50 1.49 -29.79
C ASP A 201 20.77 0.74 -29.30
N GLY A 202 20.69 0.08 -28.14
CA GLY A 202 21.75 -0.80 -27.62
C GLY A 202 22.74 -0.10 -26.69
N GLU A 203 22.59 1.19 -26.38
CA GLU A 203 23.44 1.88 -25.40
C GLU A 203 23.19 1.33 -24.01
N MET A 204 24.24 0.85 -23.32
CA MET A 204 24.14 0.29 -21.97
C MET A 204 24.96 1.14 -20.99
N ARG A 205 24.28 1.72 -20.00
CA ARG A 205 24.86 2.49 -18.88
C ARG A 205 24.11 2.24 -17.57
N HIS A 206 24.64 2.74 -16.47
CA HIS A 206 23.89 2.83 -15.23
C HIS A 206 22.72 3.82 -15.37
N ALA A 207 21.62 3.58 -14.67
CA ALA A 207 20.45 4.45 -14.74
C ALA A 207 20.76 5.89 -14.31
N GLU A 208 21.68 6.07 -13.37
CA GLU A 208 22.15 7.39 -12.91
C GLU A 208 22.86 8.20 -13.99
N ASP A 209 23.51 7.55 -14.95
CA ASP A 209 24.20 8.21 -16.07
C ASP A 209 23.21 8.80 -17.10
N PHE A 210 21.95 8.37 -17.05
CA PHE A 210 20.89 8.91 -17.88
C PHE A 210 20.19 10.13 -17.26
N VAL A 211 20.55 10.54 -16.06
CA VAL A 211 19.99 11.73 -15.42
C VAL A 211 20.52 12.99 -16.13
N GLY A 212 19.60 13.81 -16.64
CA GLY A 212 19.96 15.05 -17.33
C GLY A 212 20.56 16.11 -16.39
N VAL A 213 21.62 16.78 -16.84
CA VAL A 213 22.35 17.82 -16.06
C VAL A 213 21.50 19.04 -15.67
N ASN A 214 20.39 19.29 -16.36
CA ASN A 214 19.52 20.46 -16.20
C ASN A 214 18.23 20.15 -15.42
N GLY A 215 18.15 19.01 -14.72
CA GLY A 215 16.98 18.61 -13.96
C GLY A 215 15.78 18.15 -14.83
N ARG A 216 15.94 18.10 -16.14
CA ARG A 216 14.91 17.60 -17.06
C ARG A 216 14.82 16.08 -16.99
N ALA A 217 13.61 15.58 -16.99
CA ALA A 217 13.37 14.15 -17.09
C ALA A 217 13.81 13.59 -18.45
N ARG A 218 14.60 12.52 -18.43
CA ARG A 218 14.94 11.74 -19.63
C ARG A 218 14.09 10.47 -19.64
N LYS A 219 13.40 10.21 -20.73
CA LYS A 219 12.61 8.99 -20.94
C LYS A 219 13.30 8.12 -21.99
N LEU A 220 13.48 6.85 -21.65
CA LEU A 220 14.00 5.80 -22.52
C LEU A 220 12.84 4.83 -22.79
N VAL A 221 12.44 4.68 -24.05
CA VAL A 221 11.31 3.83 -24.44
C VAL A 221 11.82 2.44 -24.80
N ASN A 222 11.06 1.40 -24.42
CA ASN A 222 11.42 -0.01 -24.70
C ASN A 222 12.82 -0.38 -24.21
N ALA A 223 13.20 0.10 -23.04
CA ALA A 223 14.49 -0.17 -22.45
C ALA A 223 14.53 -1.56 -21.78
N GLU A 224 15.73 -2.10 -21.60
CA GLU A 224 15.98 -3.30 -20.80
C GLU A 224 16.66 -2.90 -19.49
N ILE A 225 16.24 -3.49 -18.38
CA ILE A 225 16.81 -3.27 -17.06
C ILE A 225 17.58 -4.51 -16.60
N SER A 226 18.71 -4.31 -15.92
CA SER A 226 19.67 -5.33 -15.47
C SER A 226 20.60 -5.83 -16.58
N LYS A 227 21.84 -6.16 -16.19
CA LYS A 227 22.89 -6.67 -17.10
C LYS A 227 22.75 -8.17 -17.36
N GLY A 228 22.47 -8.95 -16.32
CA GLY A 228 22.42 -10.41 -16.40
C GLY A 228 21.03 -10.93 -16.78
N ASN A 229 20.01 -10.49 -16.07
CA ASN A 229 18.62 -10.93 -16.27
C ASN A 229 17.83 -9.79 -16.93
N ARG A 230 18.12 -9.55 -18.21
CA ARG A 230 17.56 -8.41 -18.96
C ARG A 230 16.04 -8.48 -19.02
N GLN A 231 15.39 -7.57 -18.31
CA GLN A 231 13.93 -7.45 -18.33
C GLN A 231 13.53 -6.24 -19.16
N ARG A 232 12.77 -6.47 -20.21
CA ARG A 232 12.20 -5.38 -21.03
C ARG A 232 11.06 -4.69 -20.30
N VAL A 233 11.09 -3.36 -20.30
CA VAL A 233 10.05 -2.49 -19.74
C VAL A 233 9.56 -1.50 -20.81
N GLY A 234 8.34 -0.99 -20.66
CA GLY A 234 7.77 -0.03 -21.60
C GLY A 234 8.55 1.28 -21.63
N ALA A 235 8.93 1.81 -20.47
CA ALA A 235 9.76 3.01 -20.37
C ALA A 235 10.60 3.01 -19.09
N VAL A 236 11.76 3.67 -19.17
CA VAL A 236 12.54 4.10 -18.02
C VAL A 236 12.55 5.63 -17.98
N VAL A 237 12.29 6.23 -16.83
CA VAL A 237 12.37 7.68 -16.63
C VAL A 237 13.41 7.98 -15.57
N CYS A 238 14.44 8.76 -15.94
CA CYS A 238 15.49 9.23 -15.04
C CYS A 238 15.33 10.74 -14.83
N VAL A 239 15.20 11.18 -13.58
CA VAL A 239 14.98 12.60 -13.26
C VAL A 239 15.61 12.98 -11.92
N LYS A 240 16.21 14.18 -11.87
CA LYS A 240 16.60 14.87 -10.64
C LYS A 240 16.23 16.34 -10.77
N ALA A 241 14.98 16.66 -10.47
CA ALA A 241 14.51 18.04 -10.48
C ALA A 241 15.08 18.85 -9.30
N LYS A 242 15.04 20.18 -9.42
CA LYS A 242 15.44 21.10 -8.34
C LYS A 242 14.61 20.79 -7.08
N GLY A 243 15.28 20.65 -5.94
CA GLY A 243 14.66 20.31 -4.64
C GLY A 243 14.55 18.81 -4.35
N MET A 244 14.78 17.92 -5.31
CA MET A 244 14.82 16.49 -5.02
C MET A 244 16.12 16.10 -4.30
N LYS A 245 15.99 15.41 -3.15
CA LYS A 245 17.14 14.87 -2.40
C LYS A 245 17.95 13.88 -3.23
N GLU A 246 17.25 13.00 -3.96
CA GLU A 246 17.83 11.93 -4.79
C GLU A 246 17.20 11.91 -6.18
N ALA A 247 17.96 11.41 -7.15
CA ALA A 247 17.41 11.12 -8.47
C ALA A 247 16.37 9.98 -8.39
N TRP A 248 15.36 10.06 -9.23
CA TRP A 248 14.41 8.97 -9.44
C TRP A 248 14.72 8.26 -10.74
N HIS A 249 14.75 6.93 -10.65
CA HIS A 249 14.85 6.02 -11.78
C HIS A 249 13.60 5.15 -11.73
N LEU A 250 12.68 5.39 -12.65
CA LEU A 250 11.34 4.78 -12.66
C LEU A 250 11.22 3.84 -13.84
N ALA A 251 10.91 2.58 -13.59
CA ALA A 251 10.49 1.61 -14.60
C ALA A 251 8.97 1.67 -14.73
N ALA A 252 8.45 1.77 -15.94
CA ALA A 252 7.02 1.79 -16.23
C ALA A 252 6.66 0.76 -17.31
N SER A 253 5.47 0.14 -17.18
CA SER A 253 4.92 -0.78 -18.17
C SER A 253 4.48 -0.06 -19.45
N ASP A 254 3.97 1.18 -19.32
CA ASP A 254 3.42 1.96 -20.43
C ASP A 254 4.51 2.73 -21.20
N ALA A 255 4.81 2.26 -22.42
CA ALA A 255 5.73 2.91 -23.33
C ALA A 255 5.19 4.25 -23.87
N GLN A 256 3.87 4.45 -23.88
CA GLN A 256 3.25 5.64 -24.46
C GLN A 256 3.10 6.79 -23.46
N ALA A 257 3.04 6.49 -22.15
CA ALA A 257 2.92 7.51 -21.12
C ALA A 257 4.08 8.53 -21.20
N THR A 258 3.79 9.82 -21.07
CA THR A 258 4.84 10.85 -21.02
C THR A 258 5.68 10.72 -19.73
N ALA A 259 6.94 11.20 -19.77
CA ALA A 259 7.78 11.21 -18.56
C ALA A 259 7.09 11.93 -17.38
N ARG A 260 6.40 13.05 -17.66
CA ARG A 260 5.63 13.80 -16.65
C ARG A 260 4.48 12.98 -16.07
N ALA A 261 3.75 12.22 -16.90
CA ALA A 261 2.67 11.37 -16.43
C ALA A 261 3.19 10.26 -15.50
N ILE A 262 4.31 9.61 -15.86
CA ILE A 262 4.96 8.58 -15.04
C ILE A 262 5.44 9.16 -13.70
N ILE A 263 6.10 10.32 -13.71
CA ILE A 263 6.56 11.00 -12.48
C ILE A 263 5.37 11.38 -11.60
N ASN A 264 4.33 11.99 -12.17
CA ASN A 264 3.13 12.38 -11.42
C ASN A 264 2.39 11.16 -10.85
N LEU A 265 2.35 10.05 -11.59
CA LEU A 265 1.73 8.83 -11.11
C LEU A 265 2.53 8.24 -9.93
N TYR A 266 3.86 8.16 -10.04
CA TYR A 266 4.72 7.69 -8.97
C TYR A 266 4.64 8.57 -7.72
N SER A 267 4.59 9.90 -7.89
CA SER A 267 4.51 10.84 -6.76
C SER A 267 3.26 10.63 -5.88
N ARG A 268 2.19 10.04 -6.43
CA ARG A 268 1.00 9.70 -5.64
C ARG A 268 1.28 8.65 -4.54
N ARG A 269 2.38 7.90 -4.62
CA ARG A 269 2.78 6.94 -3.58
C ARG A 269 2.98 7.61 -2.22
N TRP A 270 3.42 8.87 -2.19
CA TRP A 270 3.63 9.63 -0.95
C TRP A 270 2.36 9.84 -0.13
N THR A 271 1.19 9.59 -0.70
CA THR A 271 -0.09 9.68 0.04
C THR A 271 -0.27 8.59 1.08
N ILE A 272 0.55 7.53 1.05
CA ILE A 272 0.53 6.45 2.06
C ILE A 272 1.39 6.78 3.28
N GLU A 273 2.32 7.72 3.17
CA GLU A 273 3.17 8.11 4.30
C GLU A 273 2.41 9.05 5.26
N PRO A 274 2.36 8.75 6.58
CA PRO A 274 1.82 9.68 7.56
C PRO A 274 2.68 10.94 7.58
N GLY A 275 2.20 12.05 7.04
CA GLY A 275 2.93 13.32 7.01
C GLY A 275 3.29 13.83 5.62
N GLY A 276 2.79 13.25 4.54
CA GLY A 276 3.01 13.71 3.15
C GLY A 276 2.29 15.02 2.80
N ILE A 277 2.30 16.02 3.70
CA ILE A 277 1.89 17.39 3.41
C ILE A 277 3.15 18.25 3.51
N SER A 278 3.59 18.73 2.33
CA SER A 278 4.37 19.95 2.13
C SER A 278 5.59 20.16 3.03
N THR A 279 6.76 19.79 2.59
CA THR A 279 7.99 20.46 3.01
C THR A 279 8.23 21.72 2.16
N SER A 280 7.39 22.73 2.32
CA SER A 280 7.76 24.12 2.18
C SER A 280 7.67 24.71 3.56
N ASP A 281 8.80 25.23 4.05
CA ASP A 281 9.02 25.95 5.31
C ASP A 281 9.37 25.10 6.54
N GLU A 282 10.66 24.76 6.67
CA GLU A 282 11.40 24.88 7.93
C GLU A 282 12.91 25.04 7.64
N SER A 283 13.27 26.23 7.17
CA SER A 283 14.57 26.83 7.38
C SER A 283 14.42 27.92 8.44
N GLY A 284 14.23 27.49 9.67
CA GLY A 284 14.22 28.31 10.87
C GLY A 284 15.48 28.03 11.67
N SER A 285 16.56 28.75 11.37
CA SER A 285 17.74 28.95 12.20
C SER A 285 17.34 29.23 13.66
N CYS A 286 17.74 28.39 14.58
CA CYS A 286 17.77 28.71 15.99
C CYS A 286 19.21 28.67 16.51
N ASP A 287 19.93 29.71 16.18
CA ASP A 287 21.12 30.13 16.95
C ASP A 287 20.65 30.54 18.35
N ARG A 288 21.06 29.81 19.37
CA ARG A 288 21.10 30.28 20.74
C ARG A 288 22.51 30.04 21.28
N THR A 289 23.29 31.08 21.22
CA THR A 289 24.50 31.28 22.01
C THR A 289 24.12 31.34 23.50
N PRO A 290 24.81 30.67 24.42
CA PRO A 290 24.69 30.95 25.84
C PRO A 290 25.62 32.12 26.19
N ALA A 291 25.07 33.14 26.82
CA ALA A 291 25.82 34.21 27.47
C ALA A 291 26.19 33.82 28.90
N SER A 292 27.46 33.98 29.19
CA SER A 292 28.19 34.20 30.48
C SER A 292 27.61 33.62 31.74
#